data_4345f6c1231f0bbbb26d097f7164e5b9
#
_entry.id   4345f6c1231f0bbbb26d097f7164e5b9
#
_cell.length_a   1.000
_cell.length_b   1.000
_cell.length_c   1.000
_cell.angle_alpha   90.00
_cell.angle_beta   90.00
_cell.angle_gamma   90.00
#
_symmetry.space_group_name_H-M   'P 1'
#
loop_
_entity.id
_entity.type
_entity.pdbx_description
1 polymer ?
#
loop_
_entity_poly.entity_id
_entity_poly.type
_entity_poly.pdbx_seq_one_letter_code
_entity_poly.pdbx_strand_id
1 'polypeptide(L)'
;MSALRRHFVSKIRAYLCCAALLAALSAALAPGRHAFADAPPQDTLTPQERRGKQIYVQGASPSGKEILAYLGDASLEVPGSAMACANCHGLGGEGKPEGGVTPSNITWEALTKPYGVTHPGGRTHPPYTERALELAITRGLDPAGNKLLNVMPRYQMSPDDLADLIAYLKRLGKDRDPGVTENSITVGTIVPSRADLAGVGQAVRAVMTAYFDEVNSQGGIYNRKIELKFVETADTPQATSANVKRFIQDEQIFAMTGAFIAGADKELAALMGDSEVPLVGPLTLYPQVGHPLNRHVFYLFSGMEEQARALVNFASQNSPDKKAGVLIVYPEGEMSAGVTEAIKDQCRKDGRDQPQTYSYGRAHFDASASAAKLSQAGASVVFFLGTGEEALALMREADRLRWSPQLYLPGAAAGNEIFDAPQSFSRKIFLSFPTSPADQTAEGAGEFRALAAKHGLPAHHLATQLSAFSAAKILVEGLKRAGREVSREKLIETLEGLSGYVTGLTPAVTYGPNRRIGAMGAYVVTIDLEKREFVPASSWVNTD
;
A
#
# COMPACT_ATOMS: atom_id res chain seq x y z
N MET A 1 44.55 42.15 67.02
CA MET A 1 43.79 41.94 65.75
C MET A 1 44.66 41.59 64.53
N SER A 2 45.93 41.17 64.69
CA SER A 2 46.79 40.88 63.49
C SER A 2 47.13 39.41 63.25
N ALA A 3 46.88 38.56 64.21
CA ALA A 3 47.23 37.12 64.08
C ALA A 3 46.15 36.25 63.42
N LEU A 4 44.87 36.61 63.56
CA LEU A 4 43.78 35.83 62.97
C LEU A 4 43.64 36.03 61.43
N ARG A 5 44.12 37.16 60.91
CA ARG A 5 44.02 37.44 59.45
C ARG A 5 45.05 36.64 58.62
N ARG A 6 46.18 36.26 59.18
CA ARG A 6 47.21 35.49 58.45
C ARG A 6 46.86 34.00 58.32
N HIS A 7 46.14 33.46 59.29
CA HIS A 7 45.70 32.06 59.18
C HIS A 7 44.57 31.80 58.24
N PHE A 8 43.67 32.78 58.01
CA PHE A 8 42.57 32.68 57.09
C PHE A 8 43.02 32.76 55.63
N VAL A 9 43.96 33.59 55.29
CA VAL A 9 44.51 33.73 53.92
C VAL A 9 45.35 32.53 53.49
N SER A 10 46.07 31.87 54.44
CA SER A 10 46.82 30.66 54.15
C SER A 10 45.95 29.46 53.85
N LYS A 11 44.81 29.28 54.55
CA LYS A 11 43.86 28.20 54.26
C LYS A 11 43.12 28.38 52.93
N ILE A 12 42.75 29.61 52.54
CA ILE A 12 42.11 29.88 51.27
C ILE A 12 43.07 29.64 50.07
N ARG A 13 44.37 29.93 50.21
CA ARG A 13 45.37 29.60 49.17
C ARG A 13 45.59 28.09 49.02
N ALA A 14 45.54 27.31 50.11
CA ALA A 14 45.63 25.85 50.06
C ALA A 14 44.43 25.21 49.40
N TYR A 15 43.19 25.71 49.64
CA TYR A 15 41.97 25.21 48.99
C TYR A 15 41.90 25.58 47.50
N LEU A 16 42.39 26.74 47.11
CA LEU A 16 42.47 27.16 45.70
C LEU A 16 43.51 26.36 44.90
N CYS A 17 44.63 25.98 45.48
CA CYS A 17 45.61 25.11 44.83
C CYS A 17 45.12 23.66 44.71
N CYS A 18 44.39 23.11 45.68
CA CYS A 18 43.79 21.79 45.61
C CYS A 18 42.62 21.74 44.59
N ALA A 19 41.81 22.81 44.49
CA ALA A 19 40.73 22.88 43.49
C ALA A 19 41.29 23.00 42.07
N ALA A 20 42.39 23.71 41.84
CA ALA A 20 43.04 23.82 40.55
C ALA A 20 43.72 22.50 40.12
N LEU A 21 44.29 21.73 41.05
CA LEU A 21 44.87 20.42 40.79
C LEU A 21 43.77 19.34 40.48
N LEU A 22 42.61 19.40 41.15
CA LEU A 22 41.48 18.52 40.86
C LEU A 22 40.82 18.86 39.53
N ALA A 23 40.73 20.13 39.12
CA ALA A 23 40.24 20.54 37.83
C ALA A 23 41.19 20.15 36.69
N ALA A 24 42.50 20.15 36.90
CA ALA A 24 43.49 19.70 35.93
C ALA A 24 43.51 18.16 35.75
N LEU A 25 43.23 17.40 36.82
CA LEU A 25 43.13 15.93 36.75
C LEU A 25 41.81 15.48 36.10
N SER A 26 40.71 16.23 36.25
CA SER A 26 39.44 15.91 35.60
C SER A 26 39.44 16.26 34.11
N ALA A 27 40.27 17.17 33.63
CA ALA A 27 40.42 17.47 32.20
C ALA A 27 41.29 16.43 31.45
N ALA A 28 42.12 15.65 32.17
CA ALA A 28 42.95 14.59 31.57
C ALA A 28 42.25 13.22 31.48
N LEU A 29 41.06 13.07 32.10
CA LEU A 29 40.23 11.86 32.08
C LEU A 29 38.93 12.02 31.29
N ALA A 30 38.78 13.08 30.47
CA ALA A 30 37.74 13.07 29.47
C ALA A 30 38.05 11.97 28.46
N PRO A 31 37.18 10.94 28.30
CA PRO A 31 37.38 9.98 27.24
C PRO A 31 37.38 10.76 25.95
N GLY A 32 38.48 10.69 25.20
CA GLY A 32 38.54 11.21 23.86
C GLY A 32 37.31 10.69 23.13
N ARG A 33 36.39 11.56 22.73
CA ARG A 33 35.44 11.25 21.71
C ARG A 33 36.25 11.01 20.44
N HIS A 34 36.79 9.78 20.31
CA HIS A 34 37.05 9.28 19.00
C HIS A 34 35.66 9.31 18.35
N ALA A 35 35.44 10.23 17.42
CA ALA A 35 34.44 10.08 16.42
C ALA A 35 34.81 8.78 15.71
N PHE A 36 34.26 7.67 16.18
CA PHE A 36 34.04 6.53 15.33
C PHE A 36 33.15 7.12 14.23
N ALA A 37 33.73 7.41 13.06
CA ALA A 37 32.95 7.51 11.88
C ALA A 37 32.13 6.20 11.90
N ASP A 38 30.83 6.32 12.12
CA ASP A 38 29.92 5.19 12.01
C ASP A 38 30.26 4.54 10.68
N ALA A 39 30.84 3.35 10.73
CA ALA A 39 30.96 2.53 9.53
C ALA A 39 29.53 2.43 8.99
N PRO A 40 29.29 2.74 7.71
CA PRO A 40 27.95 2.66 7.14
C PRO A 40 27.38 1.29 7.51
N PRO A 41 26.11 1.22 7.93
CA PRO A 41 25.51 -0.05 8.30
C PRO A 41 25.84 -1.07 7.23
N GLN A 42 26.35 -2.25 7.62
CA GLN A 42 26.83 -3.29 6.69
C GLN A 42 25.78 -3.73 5.65
N ASP A 43 24.53 -3.28 5.80
CA ASP A 43 23.39 -3.57 4.93
C ASP A 43 23.19 -2.54 3.80
N THR A 44 23.90 -1.41 3.76
CA THR A 44 23.75 -0.43 2.67
C THR A 44 24.67 -0.74 1.49
N LEU A 45 24.12 -0.74 0.28
CA LEU A 45 24.88 -0.91 -0.95
C LEU A 45 25.86 0.27 -1.13
N THR A 46 27.09 -0.04 -1.53
CA THR A 46 28.05 0.96 -2.00
C THR A 46 27.53 1.63 -3.29
N PRO A 47 28.06 2.80 -3.68
CA PRO A 47 27.69 3.40 -4.96
C PRO A 47 27.90 2.47 -6.16
N GLN A 48 28.94 1.63 -6.14
CA GLN A 48 29.23 0.65 -7.17
C GLN A 48 28.18 -0.46 -7.20
N GLU A 49 27.84 -1.04 -6.05
CA GLU A 49 26.82 -2.07 -5.93
C GLU A 49 25.43 -1.56 -6.35
N ARG A 50 25.09 -0.28 -6.04
CA ARG A 50 23.83 0.34 -6.50
C ARG A 50 23.74 0.44 -8.02
N ARG A 51 24.82 0.84 -8.69
CA ARG A 51 24.86 0.84 -10.16
C ARG A 51 24.72 -0.57 -10.72
N GLY A 52 25.41 -1.54 -10.10
CA GLY A 52 25.28 -2.95 -10.47
C GLY A 52 23.86 -3.50 -10.26
N LYS A 53 23.17 -3.10 -9.19
CA LYS A 53 21.76 -3.44 -8.94
C LYS A 53 20.86 -2.92 -10.06
N GLN A 54 21.05 -1.69 -10.50
CA GLN A 54 20.28 -1.14 -11.62
C GLN A 54 20.48 -1.97 -12.90
N ILE A 55 21.71 -2.35 -13.21
CA ILE A 55 22.00 -3.21 -14.39
C ILE A 55 21.33 -4.57 -14.21
N TYR A 56 21.42 -5.18 -13.03
CA TYR A 56 20.82 -6.49 -12.74
C TYR A 56 19.30 -6.48 -12.90
N VAL A 57 18.63 -5.47 -12.33
CA VAL A 57 17.16 -5.38 -12.25
C VAL A 57 16.55 -4.81 -13.52
N GLN A 58 17.21 -3.82 -14.15
CA GLN A 58 16.63 -3.07 -15.29
C GLN A 58 17.30 -3.40 -16.63
N GLY A 59 18.44 -4.07 -16.62
CA GLY A 59 19.22 -4.32 -17.85
C GLY A 59 19.76 -3.06 -18.52
N ALA A 60 19.83 -1.94 -17.77
CA ALA A 60 20.20 -0.62 -18.29
C ALA A 60 21.42 -0.05 -17.55
N SER A 61 22.36 0.54 -18.29
CA SER A 61 23.53 1.18 -17.72
C SER A 61 23.15 2.50 -17.02
N PRO A 62 23.60 2.74 -15.77
CA PRO A 62 23.46 4.03 -15.11
C PRO A 62 24.17 5.19 -15.80
N SER A 63 25.19 4.88 -16.61
CA SER A 63 25.95 5.86 -17.40
C SER A 63 25.28 6.24 -18.72
N GLY A 64 24.15 5.61 -19.05
CA GLY A 64 23.47 5.78 -20.35
C GLY A 64 24.15 5.08 -21.52
N LYS A 65 25.23 4.31 -21.28
CA LYS A 65 25.85 3.46 -22.31
C LYS A 65 24.91 2.31 -22.66
N GLU A 66 24.91 1.89 -23.90
CA GLU A 66 24.06 0.79 -24.36
C GLU A 66 24.54 -0.55 -23.80
N ILE A 67 23.59 -1.36 -23.32
CA ILE A 67 23.79 -2.76 -22.99
C ILE A 67 22.99 -3.58 -24.01
N LEU A 68 23.65 -4.50 -24.69
CA LEU A 68 23.03 -5.39 -25.66
C LEU A 68 23.03 -6.82 -25.13
N ALA A 69 21.96 -7.55 -25.41
CA ALA A 69 21.80 -8.96 -25.09
C ALA A 69 21.62 -9.75 -26.39
N TYR A 70 22.38 -10.84 -26.55
CA TYR A 70 22.36 -11.74 -27.70
C TYR A 70 21.74 -13.07 -27.32
N LEU A 71 20.64 -13.45 -27.97
CA LEU A 71 19.84 -14.63 -27.69
C LEU A 71 20.04 -15.73 -28.74
N GLY A 72 20.09 -16.96 -28.25
CA GLY A 72 20.10 -18.16 -29.11
C GLY A 72 21.34 -18.32 -30.00
N ASP A 73 21.31 -19.35 -30.83
CA ASP A 73 22.40 -19.65 -31.80
C ASP A 73 22.48 -18.61 -32.92
N ALA A 74 21.35 -18.00 -33.27
CA ALA A 74 21.27 -16.96 -34.30
C ALA A 74 21.78 -15.59 -33.81
N SER A 75 22.19 -15.48 -32.54
CA SER A 75 22.64 -14.22 -31.90
C SER A 75 21.67 -13.05 -32.12
N LEU A 76 20.37 -13.30 -31.89
CA LEU A 76 19.35 -12.23 -31.97
C LEU A 76 19.70 -11.13 -30.98
N GLU A 77 19.95 -9.94 -31.50
CA GLU A 77 20.28 -8.77 -30.70
C GLU A 77 19.02 -8.10 -30.18
N VAL A 78 19.00 -7.84 -28.88
CA VAL A 78 17.92 -7.10 -28.21
C VAL A 78 18.51 -6.15 -27.14
N PRO A 79 17.84 -5.06 -26.80
CA PRO A 79 18.26 -4.20 -25.70
C PRO A 79 18.39 -4.98 -24.39
N GLY A 80 19.40 -4.70 -23.58
CA GLY A 80 19.58 -5.31 -22.26
C GLY A 80 18.37 -5.16 -21.36
N SER A 81 17.64 -4.05 -21.48
CA SER A 81 16.41 -3.78 -20.72
C SER A 81 15.26 -4.76 -21.02
N ALA A 82 15.23 -5.36 -22.20
CA ALA A 82 14.28 -6.43 -22.53
C ALA A 82 14.65 -7.77 -21.87
N MET A 83 15.92 -7.94 -21.50
CA MET A 83 16.48 -9.18 -20.95
C MET A 83 17.26 -8.92 -19.66
N ALA A 84 16.66 -8.17 -18.72
CA ALA A 84 17.27 -7.95 -17.42
C ALA A 84 17.54 -9.28 -16.70
N CYS A 85 18.66 -9.39 -15.98
CA CYS A 85 19.06 -10.63 -15.30
C CYS A 85 17.98 -11.12 -14.31
N ALA A 86 17.36 -10.18 -13.61
CA ALA A 86 16.31 -10.43 -12.62
C ALA A 86 15.07 -11.09 -13.24
N ASN A 87 14.78 -10.89 -14.53
CA ASN A 87 13.60 -11.49 -15.20
C ASN A 87 13.62 -13.03 -15.14
N CYS A 88 14.82 -13.62 -15.27
CA CYS A 88 14.98 -15.09 -15.20
C CYS A 88 15.50 -15.56 -13.85
N HIS A 89 16.50 -14.83 -13.29
CA HIS A 89 17.16 -15.26 -12.04
C HIS A 89 16.43 -14.80 -10.79
N GLY A 90 15.38 -13.95 -10.90
CA GLY A 90 14.68 -13.37 -9.77
C GLY A 90 15.49 -12.26 -9.09
N LEU A 91 14.87 -11.45 -8.26
CA LEU A 91 15.55 -10.36 -7.54
C LEU A 91 16.58 -10.86 -6.53
N GLY A 92 16.33 -12.03 -5.92
CA GLY A 92 17.27 -12.68 -4.99
C GLY A 92 18.34 -13.52 -5.67
N GLY A 93 18.26 -13.75 -6.99
CA GLY A 93 19.22 -14.58 -7.72
C GLY A 93 19.01 -16.09 -7.58
N GLU A 94 17.93 -16.55 -7.00
CA GLU A 94 17.67 -17.98 -6.72
C GLU A 94 17.20 -18.76 -7.96
N GLY A 95 16.77 -18.06 -9.01
CA GLY A 95 16.18 -18.61 -10.22
C GLY A 95 14.66 -18.77 -10.12
N LYS A 96 13.94 -18.36 -11.16
CA LYS A 96 12.49 -18.50 -11.27
C LYS A 96 12.15 -19.48 -12.37
N PRO A 97 11.59 -20.66 -12.08
CA PRO A 97 11.20 -21.61 -13.13
C PRO A 97 10.11 -21.03 -14.03
N GLU A 98 10.37 -20.97 -15.32
CA GLU A 98 9.43 -20.47 -16.33
C GLU A 98 9.58 -21.23 -17.66
N GLY A 99 8.48 -21.55 -18.30
CA GLY A 99 8.49 -22.15 -19.64
C GLY A 99 9.25 -23.49 -19.75
N GLY A 100 9.34 -24.27 -18.66
CA GLY A 100 10.11 -25.53 -18.63
C GLY A 100 11.62 -25.34 -18.43
N VAL A 101 12.09 -24.11 -18.24
CA VAL A 101 13.48 -23.78 -17.92
C VAL A 101 13.57 -23.39 -16.43
N THR A 102 14.56 -23.94 -15.74
CA THR A 102 14.92 -23.52 -14.38
C THR A 102 16.26 -22.81 -14.41
N PRO A 103 16.27 -21.46 -14.34
CA PRO A 103 17.52 -20.71 -14.26
C PRO A 103 18.29 -21.09 -12.99
N SER A 104 19.62 -21.13 -13.11
CA SER A 104 20.48 -21.48 -11.98
C SER A 104 20.40 -20.43 -10.88
N ASN A 105 20.55 -20.84 -9.62
CA ASN A 105 20.83 -19.94 -8.52
C ASN A 105 22.22 -19.28 -8.75
N ILE A 106 22.23 -17.95 -8.84
CA ILE A 106 23.42 -17.14 -9.09
C ILE A 106 23.81 -16.26 -7.91
N THR A 107 23.29 -16.54 -6.72
CA THR A 107 23.81 -15.90 -5.49
C THR A 107 25.29 -16.23 -5.34
N TRP A 108 26.07 -15.28 -4.81
CA TRP A 108 27.52 -15.47 -4.63
C TRP A 108 27.82 -16.72 -3.81
N GLU A 109 27.04 -16.99 -2.80
CA GLU A 109 27.15 -18.20 -1.98
C GLU A 109 26.98 -19.50 -2.81
N ALA A 110 25.98 -19.52 -3.71
CA ALA A 110 25.73 -20.67 -4.56
C ALA A 110 26.85 -20.84 -5.63
N LEU A 111 27.31 -19.73 -6.21
CA LEU A 111 28.35 -19.74 -7.24
C LEU A 111 29.74 -20.16 -6.71
N THR A 112 30.05 -19.86 -5.44
CA THR A 112 31.37 -20.08 -4.85
C THR A 112 31.46 -21.29 -3.92
N LYS A 113 30.50 -22.22 -3.98
CA LYS A 113 30.52 -23.46 -3.19
C LYS A 113 31.83 -24.23 -3.42
N PRO A 114 32.59 -24.58 -2.37
CA PRO A 114 33.94 -25.14 -2.51
C PRO A 114 34.02 -26.44 -3.33
N TYR A 115 32.92 -27.18 -3.34
CA TYR A 115 32.81 -28.47 -4.07
C TYR A 115 32.26 -28.34 -5.49
N GLY A 116 32.04 -27.08 -5.95
CA GLY A 116 31.43 -26.83 -7.25
C GLY A 116 29.93 -27.19 -7.28
N VAL A 117 29.38 -27.28 -8.48
CA VAL A 117 27.96 -27.54 -8.70
C VAL A 117 27.79 -28.60 -9.81
N THR A 118 26.85 -29.54 -9.59
CA THR A 118 26.30 -30.43 -10.62
C THR A 118 24.88 -30.05 -10.92
N HIS A 119 24.60 -29.66 -12.14
CA HIS A 119 23.27 -29.27 -12.60
C HIS A 119 22.41 -30.47 -13.01
N PRO A 120 21.06 -30.37 -12.99
CA PRO A 120 20.17 -31.49 -13.37
C PRO A 120 20.48 -32.06 -14.76
N GLY A 121 21.01 -31.26 -15.69
CA GLY A 121 21.43 -31.71 -17.03
C GLY A 121 22.81 -32.40 -17.08
N GLY A 122 23.42 -32.72 -15.94
CA GLY A 122 24.72 -33.40 -15.85
C GLY A 122 25.93 -32.47 -16.03
N ARG A 123 25.75 -31.19 -16.32
CA ARG A 123 26.83 -30.21 -16.41
C ARG A 123 27.43 -29.97 -15.02
N THR A 124 28.76 -30.10 -14.90
CA THR A 124 29.50 -29.87 -13.67
C THR A 124 30.55 -28.79 -13.89
N HIS A 125 30.78 -27.98 -12.84
CA HIS A 125 31.84 -26.97 -12.88
C HIS A 125 32.39 -26.70 -11.45
N PRO A 126 33.66 -26.27 -11.34
CA PRO A 126 34.25 -25.80 -10.08
C PRO A 126 33.62 -24.46 -9.65
N PRO A 127 33.97 -23.93 -8.45
CA PRO A 127 33.51 -22.62 -7.98
C PRO A 127 33.80 -21.52 -9.01
N TYR A 128 32.88 -20.55 -9.10
CA TYR A 128 33.11 -19.35 -9.89
C TYR A 128 34.12 -18.43 -9.24
N THR A 129 34.99 -17.86 -10.08
CA THR A 129 35.77 -16.66 -9.78
C THR A 129 35.12 -15.46 -10.45
N GLU A 130 35.53 -14.24 -10.13
CA GLU A 130 35.05 -13.04 -10.83
C GLU A 130 35.31 -13.13 -12.34
N ARG A 131 36.49 -13.59 -12.72
CA ARG A 131 36.85 -13.79 -14.13
C ARG A 131 36.01 -14.85 -14.85
N ALA A 132 35.65 -15.92 -14.14
CA ALA A 132 34.76 -16.94 -14.71
C ALA A 132 33.31 -16.38 -14.85
N LEU A 133 32.89 -15.52 -13.93
CA LEU A 133 31.59 -14.86 -14.01
C LEU A 133 31.53 -13.86 -15.19
N GLU A 134 32.59 -13.09 -15.42
CA GLU A 134 32.71 -12.26 -16.65
C GLU A 134 32.53 -13.10 -17.93
N LEU A 135 33.18 -14.26 -18.00
CA LEU A 135 33.07 -15.15 -19.15
C LEU A 135 31.66 -15.77 -19.27
N ALA A 136 31.01 -16.06 -18.17
CA ALA A 136 29.64 -16.54 -18.19
C ALA A 136 28.69 -15.50 -18.74
N ILE A 137 28.80 -14.26 -18.28
CA ILE A 137 27.97 -13.14 -18.72
C ILE A 137 28.22 -12.77 -20.20
N THR A 138 29.50 -12.64 -20.58
CA THR A 138 29.84 -12.09 -21.89
C THR A 138 29.98 -13.17 -23.00
N ARG A 139 30.37 -14.40 -22.66
CA ARG A 139 30.63 -15.48 -23.62
C ARG A 139 29.80 -16.75 -23.37
N GLY A 140 29.06 -16.81 -22.25
CA GLY A 140 28.26 -17.97 -21.87
C GLY A 140 29.07 -19.22 -21.59
N LEU A 141 30.22 -19.07 -20.95
CA LEU A 141 31.10 -20.17 -20.57
C LEU A 141 31.14 -20.29 -19.04
N ASP A 142 30.91 -21.48 -18.50
CA ASP A 142 31.10 -21.73 -17.07
C ASP A 142 32.60 -21.89 -16.70
N PRO A 143 32.93 -22.03 -15.39
CA PRO A 143 34.33 -22.17 -14.97
C PRO A 143 35.05 -23.42 -15.49
N ALA A 144 34.35 -24.44 -15.97
CA ALA A 144 34.93 -25.63 -16.62
C ALA A 144 35.03 -25.47 -18.16
N GLY A 145 34.59 -24.32 -18.70
CA GLY A 145 34.56 -24.08 -20.15
C GLY A 145 33.34 -24.66 -20.88
N ASN A 146 32.34 -25.19 -20.12
CA ASN A 146 31.12 -25.68 -20.75
C ASN A 146 30.24 -24.50 -21.18
N LYS A 147 29.56 -24.66 -22.34
CA LYS A 147 28.59 -23.66 -22.81
C LYS A 147 27.36 -23.66 -21.92
N LEU A 148 26.92 -22.47 -21.53
CA LEU A 148 25.64 -22.26 -20.90
C LEU A 148 24.51 -22.45 -21.93
N LEU A 149 23.30 -22.73 -21.44
CA LEU A 149 22.10 -22.88 -22.28
C LEU A 149 21.90 -21.61 -23.13
N ASN A 150 21.42 -21.80 -24.37
CA ASN A 150 21.22 -20.70 -25.32
C ASN A 150 20.11 -19.74 -24.92
N VAL A 151 19.23 -20.13 -23.98
CA VAL A 151 18.23 -19.26 -23.35
C VAL A 151 18.87 -18.21 -22.44
N MET A 152 20.06 -18.46 -21.88
CA MET A 152 20.85 -17.47 -21.17
C MET A 152 21.50 -16.51 -22.16
N PRO A 153 21.13 -15.21 -22.19
CA PRO A 153 21.72 -14.25 -23.12
C PRO A 153 23.23 -14.06 -22.89
N ARG A 154 23.91 -13.59 -23.92
CA ARG A 154 25.30 -13.09 -23.86
C ARG A 154 25.24 -11.58 -23.90
N TYR A 155 25.85 -10.92 -22.92
CA TYR A 155 25.75 -9.47 -22.80
C TYR A 155 27.02 -8.78 -23.33
N GLN A 156 26.79 -7.71 -24.08
CA GLN A 156 27.81 -6.75 -24.42
C GLN A 156 27.54 -5.46 -23.64
N MET A 157 28.49 -5.07 -22.81
CA MET A 157 28.42 -3.88 -22.00
C MET A 157 29.82 -3.28 -21.77
N SER A 158 29.90 -2.08 -21.24
CA SER A 158 31.19 -1.47 -20.92
C SER A 158 31.92 -2.24 -19.80
N PRO A 159 33.25 -2.18 -19.73
CA PRO A 159 34.00 -2.79 -18.63
C PRO A 159 33.57 -2.28 -17.25
N ASP A 160 33.22 -0.99 -17.14
CA ASP A 160 32.72 -0.37 -15.89
C ASP A 160 31.38 -0.97 -15.48
N ASP A 161 30.44 -1.10 -16.44
CA ASP A 161 29.12 -1.69 -16.17
C ASP A 161 29.25 -3.17 -15.74
N LEU A 162 30.16 -3.92 -16.38
CA LEU A 162 30.42 -5.32 -16.02
C LEU A 162 31.01 -5.43 -14.60
N ALA A 163 31.94 -4.55 -14.25
CA ALA A 163 32.52 -4.50 -12.91
C ALA A 163 31.47 -4.11 -11.85
N ASP A 164 30.60 -3.15 -12.16
CA ASP A 164 29.48 -2.74 -11.30
C ASP A 164 28.50 -3.91 -11.10
N LEU A 165 28.11 -4.59 -12.19
CA LEU A 165 27.23 -5.77 -12.12
C LEU A 165 27.84 -6.89 -11.26
N ILE A 166 29.12 -7.20 -11.43
CA ILE A 166 29.78 -8.23 -10.63
C ILE A 166 29.87 -7.85 -9.16
N ALA A 167 30.12 -6.57 -8.86
CA ALA A 167 30.10 -6.07 -7.48
C ALA A 167 28.73 -6.33 -6.82
N TYR A 168 27.63 -6.08 -7.54
CA TYR A 168 26.28 -6.38 -7.03
C TYR A 168 26.01 -7.88 -6.92
N LEU A 169 26.41 -8.70 -7.90
CA LEU A 169 26.24 -10.15 -7.84
C LEU A 169 26.89 -10.79 -6.60
N LYS A 170 27.96 -10.21 -6.06
CA LYS A 170 28.55 -10.63 -4.79
C LYS A 170 27.67 -10.33 -3.57
N ARG A 171 26.76 -9.37 -3.70
CA ARG A 171 25.77 -8.97 -2.68
C ARG A 171 24.43 -9.66 -2.87
N LEU A 172 24.19 -10.20 -4.06
CA LEU A 172 22.92 -10.82 -4.44
C LEU A 172 22.53 -11.92 -3.43
N GLY A 173 21.28 -11.89 -2.98
CA GLY A 173 20.78 -12.75 -1.89
C GLY A 173 21.09 -12.26 -0.48
N LYS A 174 21.98 -11.25 -0.33
CA LYS A 174 22.26 -10.59 0.96
C LYS A 174 21.81 -9.13 0.98
N ASP A 175 21.39 -8.62 -0.17
CA ASP A 175 20.83 -7.27 -0.30
C ASP A 175 19.42 -7.29 0.26
N ARG A 176 19.22 -6.61 1.39
CA ARG A 176 17.92 -6.45 2.04
C ARG A 176 17.29 -5.14 1.61
N ASP A 177 16.00 -5.16 1.41
CA ASP A 177 15.26 -3.92 1.19
C ASP A 177 15.35 -3.00 2.42
N PRO A 178 15.30 -1.68 2.23
CA PRO A 178 15.24 -0.73 3.35
C PRO A 178 14.17 -1.13 4.35
N GLY A 179 14.49 -1.05 5.64
CA GLY A 179 13.58 -1.40 6.73
C GLY A 179 13.55 -2.88 7.12
N VAL A 180 14.33 -3.74 6.47
CA VAL A 180 14.46 -5.14 6.89
C VAL A 180 15.83 -5.36 7.53
N THR A 181 15.85 -5.74 8.80
CA THR A 181 17.05 -6.13 9.52
C THR A 181 17.00 -7.62 9.93
N GLU A 182 17.96 -8.09 10.66
CA GLU A 182 17.92 -9.44 11.24
C GLU A 182 16.81 -9.60 12.29
N ASN A 183 16.49 -8.49 12.98
CA ASN A 183 15.62 -8.51 14.16
C ASN A 183 14.34 -7.71 14.02
N SER A 184 14.18 -6.93 12.94
CA SER A 184 13.01 -6.06 12.74
C SER A 184 12.61 -5.90 11.28
N ILE A 185 11.34 -5.49 11.10
CA ILE A 185 10.76 -5.00 9.85
C ILE A 185 10.08 -3.67 10.18
N THR A 186 10.50 -2.59 9.53
CA THR A 186 9.93 -1.26 9.75
C THR A 186 8.70 -1.05 8.86
N VAL A 187 7.56 -0.83 9.47
CA VAL A 187 6.27 -0.63 8.80
C VAL A 187 5.77 0.79 9.06
N GLY A 188 5.34 1.47 8.02
CA GLY A 188 4.78 2.83 8.11
C GLY A 188 3.26 2.86 8.04
N THR A 189 2.66 3.89 8.63
CA THR A 189 1.27 4.26 8.39
C THR A 189 1.11 5.78 8.38
N ILE A 190 0.08 6.27 7.69
CA ILE A 190 -0.27 7.68 7.60
C ILE A 190 -1.52 7.92 8.44
N VAL A 191 -1.52 8.97 9.24
CA VAL A 191 -2.70 9.39 10.01
C VAL A 191 -3.07 10.82 9.65
N PRO A 192 -4.37 11.20 9.70
CA PRO A 192 -4.78 12.57 9.42
C PRO A 192 -4.29 13.53 10.49
N SER A 193 -3.81 14.73 10.07
CA SER A 193 -3.41 15.84 10.95
C SER A 193 -4.55 16.81 11.26
N ARG A 194 -5.60 16.85 10.43
CA ARG A 194 -6.72 17.79 10.56
C ARG A 194 -7.48 17.56 11.87
N ALA A 195 -7.84 18.66 12.54
CA ALA A 195 -8.49 18.62 13.84
C ALA A 195 -9.87 17.90 13.82
N ASP A 196 -10.63 18.06 12.74
CA ASP A 196 -11.92 17.37 12.54
C ASP A 196 -11.78 15.84 12.34
N LEU A 197 -10.59 15.37 11.99
CA LEU A 197 -10.24 13.96 11.83
C LEU A 197 -9.34 13.42 12.95
N ALA A 198 -9.11 14.19 14.01
CA ALA A 198 -8.24 13.79 15.12
C ALA A 198 -8.67 12.46 15.76
N GLY A 199 -9.98 12.22 15.91
CA GLY A 199 -10.51 10.96 16.41
C GLY A 199 -10.21 9.78 15.49
N VAL A 200 -10.24 9.98 14.16
CA VAL A 200 -9.85 8.99 13.17
C VAL A 200 -8.36 8.64 13.32
N GLY A 201 -7.50 9.68 13.44
CA GLY A 201 -6.06 9.50 13.63
C GLY A 201 -5.73 8.73 14.90
N GLN A 202 -6.41 9.06 16.01
CA GLN A 202 -6.26 8.33 17.28
C GLN A 202 -6.69 6.86 17.16
N ALA A 203 -7.81 6.61 16.52
CA ALA A 203 -8.34 5.25 16.33
C ALA A 203 -7.37 4.38 15.50
N VAL A 204 -6.81 4.93 14.41
CA VAL A 204 -5.81 4.23 13.60
C VAL A 204 -4.54 3.96 14.41
N ARG A 205 -4.00 4.98 15.10
CA ARG A 205 -2.79 4.80 15.95
C ARG A 205 -3.01 3.71 16.99
N ALA A 206 -4.13 3.76 17.72
CA ALA A 206 -4.41 2.83 18.80
C ALA A 206 -4.50 1.38 18.30
N VAL A 207 -5.31 1.12 17.26
CA VAL A 207 -5.53 -0.24 16.77
C VAL A 207 -4.28 -0.83 16.10
N MET A 208 -3.53 -0.02 15.34
CA MET A 208 -2.32 -0.47 14.67
C MET A 208 -1.21 -0.80 15.68
N THR A 209 -1.01 0.06 16.70
CA THR A 209 -0.06 -0.20 17.79
C THR A 209 -0.45 -1.47 18.54
N ALA A 210 -1.70 -1.59 18.97
CA ALA A 210 -2.18 -2.76 19.70
C ALA A 210 -1.97 -4.07 18.91
N TYR A 211 -2.28 -4.06 17.62
CA TYR A 211 -2.14 -5.26 16.80
C TYR A 211 -0.67 -5.68 16.60
N PHE A 212 0.22 -4.74 16.29
CA PHE A 212 1.63 -5.08 16.10
C PHE A 212 2.32 -5.40 17.43
N ASP A 213 1.92 -4.82 18.55
CA ASP A 213 2.37 -5.24 19.88
C ASP A 213 1.97 -6.70 20.15
N GLU A 214 0.76 -7.11 19.76
CA GLU A 214 0.32 -8.50 19.90
C GLU A 214 1.17 -9.45 19.02
N VAL A 215 1.38 -9.10 17.75
CA VAL A 215 2.26 -9.84 16.84
C VAL A 215 3.67 -9.98 17.42
N ASN A 216 4.22 -8.88 17.97
CA ASN A 216 5.55 -8.84 18.55
C ASN A 216 5.65 -9.66 19.84
N SER A 217 4.58 -9.68 20.65
CA SER A 217 4.51 -10.47 21.88
C SER A 217 4.56 -11.98 21.62
N GLN A 218 4.06 -12.40 20.44
CA GLN A 218 4.06 -13.78 19.95
C GLN A 218 5.37 -14.17 19.24
N GLY A 219 6.40 -13.30 19.26
CA GLY A 219 7.71 -13.56 18.65
C GLY A 219 7.91 -12.88 17.29
N GLY A 220 6.99 -12.05 16.85
CA GLY A 220 7.08 -11.33 15.59
C GLY A 220 6.93 -12.23 14.35
N ILE A 221 7.59 -11.87 13.27
CA ILE A 221 7.55 -12.63 12.00
C ILE A 221 8.96 -13.18 11.73
N TYR A 222 9.12 -14.48 11.80
CA TYR A 222 10.43 -15.17 11.69
C TYR A 222 11.49 -14.58 12.64
N ASN A 223 11.11 -14.33 13.91
CA ASN A 223 11.89 -13.69 14.95
C ASN A 223 12.26 -12.21 14.67
N ARG A 224 11.61 -11.56 13.72
CA ARG A 224 11.70 -10.11 13.51
C ARG A 224 10.51 -9.41 14.13
N LYS A 225 10.76 -8.36 14.90
CA LYS A 225 9.72 -7.49 15.44
C LYS A 225 9.25 -6.52 14.36
N ILE A 226 7.96 -6.20 14.36
CA ILE A 226 7.43 -5.11 13.55
C ILE A 226 7.66 -3.80 14.29
N GLU A 227 8.40 -2.89 13.68
CA GLU A 227 8.59 -1.52 14.16
C GLU A 227 7.62 -0.60 13.43
N LEU A 228 6.55 -0.21 14.12
CA LEU A 228 5.53 0.67 13.54
C LEU A 228 5.92 2.14 13.67
N LYS A 229 5.90 2.85 12.54
CA LYS A 229 6.19 4.28 12.43
C LYS A 229 4.99 5.04 11.89
N PHE A 230 4.85 6.31 12.30
CA PHE A 230 3.72 7.14 11.94
C PHE A 230 4.18 8.43 11.26
N VAL A 231 3.48 8.82 10.20
CA VAL A 231 3.58 10.13 9.58
C VAL A 231 2.19 10.77 9.48
N GLU A 232 2.13 12.09 9.56
CA GLU A 232 0.88 12.83 9.46
C GLU A 232 0.69 13.40 8.06
N THR A 233 -0.59 13.51 7.64
CA THR A 233 -0.93 14.27 6.44
C THR A 233 -0.57 15.73 6.61
N ALA A 234 -0.44 16.47 5.51
CA ALA A 234 -0.27 17.93 5.50
C ALA A 234 -1.50 18.58 4.87
N ASP A 235 -1.51 19.92 4.81
CA ASP A 235 -2.64 20.73 4.34
C ASP A 235 -2.97 20.51 2.85
N THR A 236 -1.98 20.07 2.05
CA THR A 236 -2.17 19.80 0.63
C THR A 236 -1.72 18.40 0.26
N PRO A 237 -2.29 17.81 -0.82
CA PRO A 237 -1.88 16.50 -1.33
C PRO A 237 -0.38 16.44 -1.65
N GLN A 238 0.16 17.48 -2.27
CA GLN A 238 1.58 17.58 -2.64
C GLN A 238 2.49 17.66 -1.42
N ALA A 239 2.11 18.44 -0.40
CA ALA A 239 2.86 18.53 0.85
C ALA A 239 2.81 17.21 1.63
N THR A 240 1.65 16.53 1.62
CA THR A 240 1.50 15.19 2.20
C THR A 240 2.44 14.20 1.51
N SER A 241 2.44 14.15 0.18
CA SER A 241 3.33 13.27 -0.59
C SER A 241 4.81 13.56 -0.31
N ALA A 242 5.20 14.84 -0.24
CA ALA A 242 6.58 15.22 0.09
C ALA A 242 6.99 14.79 1.51
N ASN A 243 6.09 14.92 2.50
CA ASN A 243 6.34 14.46 3.87
C ASN A 243 6.48 12.93 3.93
N VAL A 244 5.58 12.21 3.26
CA VAL A 244 5.62 10.75 3.22
C VAL A 244 6.86 10.25 2.50
N LYS A 245 7.31 10.92 1.43
CA LYS A 245 8.56 10.59 0.74
C LYS A 245 9.77 10.69 1.67
N ARG A 246 9.89 11.78 2.43
CA ARG A 246 10.95 11.94 3.44
C ARG A 246 10.86 10.86 4.52
N PHE A 247 9.66 10.65 5.05
CA PHE A 247 9.41 9.62 6.06
C PHE A 247 9.84 8.21 5.59
N ILE A 248 9.53 7.82 4.35
CA ILE A 248 9.96 6.54 3.77
C ILE A 248 11.49 6.44 3.75
N GLN A 249 12.18 7.52 3.41
CA GLN A 249 13.64 7.55 3.30
C GLN A 249 14.33 7.58 4.66
N ASP A 250 13.89 8.48 5.56
CA ASP A 250 14.54 8.73 6.85
C ASP A 250 14.32 7.57 7.82
N GLU A 251 13.10 7.02 7.88
CA GLU A 251 12.73 5.89 8.73
C GLU A 251 12.98 4.52 8.06
N GLN A 252 13.48 4.50 6.84
CA GLN A 252 13.74 3.27 6.09
C GLN A 252 12.50 2.35 6.05
N ILE A 253 11.36 2.86 5.61
CA ILE A 253 10.09 2.11 5.60
C ILE A 253 10.13 0.97 4.58
N PHE A 254 9.93 -0.26 5.03
CA PHE A 254 9.83 -1.44 4.17
C PHE A 254 8.49 -1.52 3.44
N ALA A 255 7.39 -1.39 4.17
CA ALA A 255 6.03 -1.41 3.66
C ALA A 255 5.12 -0.47 4.46
N MET A 256 4.01 -0.06 3.88
CA MET A 256 3.00 0.74 4.57
C MET A 256 1.67 -0.03 4.66
N THR A 257 0.88 0.22 5.71
CA THR A 257 -0.42 -0.42 5.88
C THR A 257 -1.41 0.44 6.65
N GLY A 258 -2.71 0.28 6.38
CA GLY A 258 -3.79 0.98 7.07
C GLY A 258 -3.67 2.51 6.99
N ALA A 259 -2.96 3.02 6.00
CA ALA A 259 -2.62 4.43 5.87
C ALA A 259 -3.83 5.25 5.41
N PHE A 260 -4.10 6.37 6.08
CA PHE A 260 -5.10 7.35 5.65
C PHE A 260 -4.57 8.17 4.47
N ILE A 261 -5.12 7.94 3.29
CA ILE A 261 -4.67 8.62 2.06
C ILE A 261 -5.75 9.49 1.41
N ALA A 262 -6.93 9.54 2.01
CA ALA A 262 -8.06 10.30 1.46
C ALA A 262 -7.70 11.78 1.26
N GLY A 263 -7.92 12.27 0.05
CA GLY A 263 -7.59 13.63 -0.38
C GLY A 263 -6.18 13.79 -0.98
N ALA A 264 -5.31 12.75 -0.91
CA ALA A 264 -4.00 12.70 -1.56
C ALA A 264 -3.80 11.38 -2.31
N ASP A 265 -4.90 10.78 -2.76
CA ASP A 265 -4.96 9.41 -3.29
C ASP A 265 -4.04 9.22 -4.50
N LYS A 266 -4.05 10.14 -5.46
CA LYS A 266 -3.21 10.09 -6.66
C LYS A 266 -1.73 10.25 -6.36
N GLU A 267 -1.40 11.28 -5.57
CA GLU A 267 -0.02 11.63 -5.22
C GLU A 267 0.63 10.50 -4.41
N LEU A 268 -0.11 9.93 -3.47
CA LEU A 268 0.42 8.85 -2.63
C LEU A 268 0.48 7.53 -3.38
N ALA A 269 -0.49 7.22 -4.22
CA ALA A 269 -0.40 6.04 -5.08
C ALA A 269 0.81 6.13 -6.03
N ALA A 270 1.03 7.28 -6.68
CA ALA A 270 2.20 7.50 -7.52
C ALA A 270 3.51 7.37 -6.72
N LEU A 271 3.59 8.00 -5.55
CA LEU A 271 4.75 7.91 -4.67
C LEU A 271 5.10 6.46 -4.28
N MET A 272 4.10 5.61 -4.00
CA MET A 272 4.34 4.19 -3.69
C MET A 272 4.95 3.46 -4.88
N GLY A 273 4.49 3.75 -6.09
CA GLY A 273 5.08 3.22 -7.33
C GLY A 273 6.52 3.68 -7.52
N ASP A 274 6.76 5.00 -7.43
CA ASP A 274 8.10 5.59 -7.62
C ASP A 274 9.12 5.14 -6.56
N SER A 275 8.66 4.89 -5.33
CA SER A 275 9.49 4.45 -4.20
C SER A 275 9.57 2.93 -4.08
N GLU A 276 8.83 2.20 -4.90
CA GLU A 276 8.70 0.73 -4.85
C GLU A 276 8.32 0.20 -3.45
N VAL A 277 7.49 0.97 -2.72
CA VAL A 277 7.06 0.63 -1.36
C VAL A 277 5.65 0.04 -1.40
N PRO A 278 5.44 -1.21 -0.98
CA PRO A 278 4.10 -1.80 -0.89
C PRO A 278 3.23 -1.05 0.12
N LEU A 279 2.01 -0.71 -0.29
CA LEU A 279 0.98 -0.12 0.56
C LEU A 279 -0.23 -1.06 0.60
N VAL A 280 -0.56 -1.57 1.79
CA VAL A 280 -1.61 -2.57 2.00
C VAL A 280 -2.79 -1.96 2.75
N GLY A 281 -3.97 -2.04 2.16
CA GLY A 281 -5.23 -1.60 2.76
C GLY A 281 -5.27 -0.11 3.11
N PRO A 282 -4.92 0.82 2.20
CA PRO A 282 -5.08 2.23 2.48
C PRO A 282 -6.55 2.59 2.74
N LEU A 283 -6.77 3.53 3.65
CA LEU A 283 -8.07 4.07 4.00
C LEU A 283 -8.41 5.19 3.02
N THR A 284 -9.23 4.87 2.04
CA THR A 284 -9.66 5.78 0.95
C THR A 284 -11.03 5.39 0.42
N LEU A 285 -11.71 6.35 -0.21
CA LEU A 285 -12.94 6.15 -0.99
C LEU A 285 -12.65 6.12 -2.51
N TYR A 286 -11.41 6.42 -2.94
CA TYR A 286 -11.04 6.59 -4.35
C TYR A 286 -9.80 5.78 -4.72
N PRO A 287 -9.88 4.43 -4.74
CA PRO A 287 -8.78 3.58 -5.20
C PRO A 287 -8.28 3.98 -6.59
N GLN A 288 -6.97 4.10 -6.74
CA GLN A 288 -6.33 4.45 -8.02
C GLN A 288 -5.97 3.17 -8.77
N VAL A 289 -6.88 2.70 -9.61
CA VAL A 289 -6.76 1.43 -10.36
C VAL A 289 -6.75 1.63 -11.88
N GLY A 290 -6.37 2.83 -12.33
CA GLY A 290 -6.16 3.14 -13.75
C GLY A 290 -5.02 2.35 -14.38
N HIS A 291 -5.00 2.24 -15.71
CA HIS A 291 -3.92 1.59 -16.42
C HIS A 291 -2.85 2.61 -16.87
N PRO A 292 -1.54 2.28 -16.76
CA PRO A 292 -0.97 1.03 -16.21
C PRO A 292 -1.26 0.89 -14.71
N LEU A 293 -1.58 -0.34 -14.28
CA LEU A 293 -1.94 -0.62 -12.91
C LEU A 293 -0.73 -0.47 -11.98
N ASN A 294 -0.90 0.28 -10.88
CA ASN A 294 0.13 0.39 -9.86
C ASN A 294 0.23 -0.90 -9.06
N ARG A 295 1.34 -1.64 -9.23
CA ARG A 295 1.53 -2.94 -8.59
C ARG A 295 1.84 -2.87 -7.10
N HIS A 296 2.16 -1.68 -6.56
CA HIS A 296 2.59 -1.49 -5.17
C HIS A 296 1.43 -1.18 -4.21
N VAL A 297 0.20 -0.93 -4.71
CA VAL A 297 -0.93 -0.56 -3.85
C VAL A 297 -2.02 -1.63 -3.90
N PHE A 298 -2.38 -2.15 -2.73
CA PHE A 298 -3.39 -3.20 -2.54
C PHE A 298 -4.53 -2.64 -1.69
N TYR A 299 -5.66 -2.34 -2.32
CA TYR A 299 -6.84 -1.78 -1.65
C TYR A 299 -7.67 -2.88 -1.01
N LEU A 300 -8.17 -2.64 0.20
CA LEU A 300 -9.01 -3.60 0.91
C LEU A 300 -10.41 -3.67 0.30
N PHE A 301 -11.01 -2.51 0.05
CA PHE A 301 -12.40 -2.38 -0.41
C PHE A 301 -12.51 -1.66 -1.75
N SER A 302 -13.64 -1.90 -2.39
CA SER A 302 -14.12 -1.10 -3.50
C SER A 302 -14.35 0.36 -3.08
N GLY A 303 -13.95 1.29 -3.94
CA GLY A 303 -14.21 2.72 -3.76
C GLY A 303 -15.60 3.14 -4.25
N MET A 304 -15.80 4.45 -4.35
CA MET A 304 -17.07 5.06 -4.75
C MET A 304 -17.51 4.63 -6.17
N GLU A 305 -16.57 4.46 -7.11
CA GLU A 305 -16.88 4.03 -8.48
C GLU A 305 -17.45 2.62 -8.51
N GLU A 306 -16.78 1.66 -7.84
CA GLU A 306 -17.24 0.27 -7.80
C GLU A 306 -18.52 0.10 -6.97
N GLN A 307 -18.67 0.87 -5.89
CA GLN A 307 -19.91 0.89 -5.13
C GLN A 307 -21.08 1.42 -5.97
N ALA A 308 -20.84 2.43 -6.81
CA ALA A 308 -21.85 2.94 -7.74
C ALA A 308 -22.19 1.91 -8.83
N ARG A 309 -21.21 1.16 -9.35
CA ARG A 309 -21.46 0.03 -10.26
C ARG A 309 -22.33 -1.04 -9.60
N ALA A 310 -22.06 -1.37 -8.34
CA ALA A 310 -22.88 -2.32 -7.57
C ALA A 310 -24.33 -1.84 -7.42
N LEU A 311 -24.55 -0.53 -7.18
CA LEU A 311 -25.88 0.06 -7.14
C LEU A 311 -26.59 -0.02 -8.48
N VAL A 312 -25.89 0.16 -9.61
CA VAL A 312 -26.47 -0.01 -10.96
C VAL A 312 -26.87 -1.47 -11.20
N ASN A 313 -25.99 -2.43 -10.86
CA ASN A 313 -26.28 -3.87 -10.98
C ASN A 313 -27.52 -4.24 -10.16
N PHE A 314 -27.59 -3.75 -8.92
CA PHE A 314 -28.74 -3.96 -8.04
C PHE A 314 -30.01 -3.34 -8.62
N ALA A 315 -29.97 -2.08 -9.08
CA ALA A 315 -31.10 -1.39 -9.70
C ALA A 315 -31.57 -2.13 -10.97
N SER A 316 -30.64 -2.68 -11.75
CA SER A 316 -30.93 -3.44 -12.97
C SER A 316 -31.64 -4.77 -12.68
N GLN A 317 -31.31 -5.42 -11.59
CA GLN A 317 -31.97 -6.67 -11.16
C GLN A 317 -33.36 -6.43 -10.57
N ASN A 318 -33.56 -5.31 -9.87
CA ASN A 318 -34.79 -5.01 -9.14
C ASN A 318 -35.78 -4.11 -9.93
N SER A 319 -35.36 -3.52 -11.04
CA SER A 319 -36.21 -2.77 -11.96
C SER A 319 -36.07 -3.36 -13.37
N PRO A 320 -36.95 -4.31 -13.73
CA PRO A 320 -36.87 -5.02 -15.02
C PRO A 320 -37.15 -4.11 -16.23
N ASP A 321 -37.77 -2.95 -16.02
CA ASP A 321 -37.90 -1.96 -17.07
C ASP A 321 -36.58 -1.24 -17.36
N LYS A 322 -35.86 -1.73 -18.36
CA LYS A 322 -34.57 -1.17 -18.79
C LYS A 322 -34.70 0.23 -19.42
N LYS A 323 -35.92 0.64 -19.78
CA LYS A 323 -36.24 1.96 -20.29
C LYS A 323 -36.66 2.95 -19.20
N ALA A 324 -36.72 2.50 -17.93
CA ALA A 324 -36.98 3.40 -16.82
C ALA A 324 -35.93 4.53 -16.83
N GLY A 325 -36.38 5.77 -16.88
CA GLY A 325 -35.50 6.94 -16.93
C GLY A 325 -34.55 6.97 -15.71
N VAL A 326 -33.27 6.99 -16.00
CA VAL A 326 -32.20 7.06 -15.00
C VAL A 326 -31.58 8.45 -15.02
N LEU A 327 -31.49 9.08 -13.86
CA LEU A 327 -30.83 10.37 -13.66
C LEU A 327 -29.60 10.20 -12.74
N ILE A 328 -28.52 10.92 -13.06
CA ILE A 328 -27.36 11.08 -12.18
C ILE A 328 -27.28 12.54 -11.77
N VAL A 329 -27.35 12.79 -10.47
CA VAL A 329 -27.26 14.13 -9.86
C VAL A 329 -25.94 14.22 -9.09
N TYR A 330 -25.09 15.17 -9.45
CA TYR A 330 -23.76 15.23 -8.87
C TYR A 330 -23.19 16.65 -8.75
N PRO A 331 -22.38 16.93 -7.71
CA PRO A 331 -21.62 18.17 -7.61
C PRO A 331 -20.49 18.17 -8.64
N GLU A 332 -20.20 19.31 -9.26
CA GLU A 332 -19.10 19.46 -10.20
C GLU A 332 -17.75 19.13 -9.54
N GLY A 333 -16.91 18.36 -10.23
CA GLY A 333 -15.57 18.01 -9.77
C GLY A 333 -15.07 16.68 -10.32
N GLU A 334 -13.75 16.46 -10.24
CA GLU A 334 -13.10 15.30 -10.84
C GLU A 334 -13.59 13.97 -10.23
N MET A 335 -13.71 13.89 -8.90
CA MET A 335 -14.16 12.68 -8.22
C MET A 335 -15.59 12.29 -8.59
N SER A 336 -16.50 13.26 -8.62
CA SER A 336 -17.89 13.03 -9.03
C SER A 336 -17.99 12.64 -10.50
N ALA A 337 -17.14 13.19 -11.36
CA ALA A 337 -17.07 12.84 -12.77
C ALA A 337 -16.67 11.36 -12.95
N GLY A 338 -15.66 10.87 -12.24
CA GLY A 338 -15.25 9.46 -12.28
C GLY A 338 -16.38 8.50 -11.90
N VAL A 339 -17.08 8.80 -10.80
CA VAL A 339 -18.25 8.00 -10.36
C VAL A 339 -19.39 8.07 -11.37
N THR A 340 -19.63 9.25 -11.97
CA THR A 340 -20.66 9.42 -13.02
C THR A 340 -20.37 8.56 -14.24
N GLU A 341 -19.13 8.54 -14.71
CA GLU A 341 -18.73 7.69 -15.84
C GLU A 341 -18.83 6.19 -15.48
N ALA A 342 -18.47 5.80 -14.25
CA ALA A 342 -18.66 4.43 -13.78
C ALA A 342 -20.13 3.97 -13.85
N ILE A 343 -21.07 4.84 -13.45
CA ILE A 343 -22.51 4.58 -13.55
C ILE A 343 -22.93 4.44 -15.03
N LYS A 344 -22.52 5.36 -15.90
CA LYS A 344 -22.84 5.31 -17.33
C LYS A 344 -22.32 4.04 -18.00
N ASP A 345 -21.08 3.69 -17.71
CA ASP A 345 -20.46 2.47 -18.23
C ASP A 345 -21.20 1.21 -17.79
N GLN A 346 -21.58 1.14 -16.50
CA GLN A 346 -22.30 0.00 -15.97
C GLN A 346 -23.73 -0.07 -16.56
N CYS A 347 -24.42 1.06 -16.71
CA CYS A 347 -25.72 1.08 -17.40
C CYS A 347 -25.61 0.55 -18.83
N ARG A 348 -24.54 0.91 -19.55
CA ARG A 348 -24.27 0.40 -20.91
C ARG A 348 -24.03 -1.11 -20.91
N LYS A 349 -23.22 -1.62 -19.97
CA LYS A 349 -22.96 -3.07 -19.81
C LYS A 349 -24.24 -3.85 -19.53
N ASP A 350 -25.14 -3.29 -18.72
CA ASP A 350 -26.42 -3.91 -18.35
C ASP A 350 -27.49 -3.77 -19.43
N GLY A 351 -27.18 -3.09 -20.55
CA GLY A 351 -28.10 -2.85 -21.65
C GLY A 351 -29.25 -1.88 -21.31
N ARG A 352 -28.98 -0.94 -20.39
CA ARG A 352 -29.90 0.16 -20.06
C ARG A 352 -29.67 1.35 -20.97
N ASP A 353 -30.71 2.18 -21.13
CA ASP A 353 -30.59 3.47 -21.79
C ASP A 353 -29.56 4.34 -21.04
N GLN A 354 -28.86 5.23 -21.76
CA GLN A 354 -27.87 6.11 -21.16
C GLN A 354 -28.53 7.06 -20.15
N PRO A 355 -27.99 7.16 -18.92
CA PRO A 355 -28.50 8.07 -17.91
C PRO A 355 -28.44 9.53 -18.37
N GLN A 356 -29.46 10.30 -18.04
CA GLN A 356 -29.38 11.76 -18.10
C GLN A 356 -28.55 12.26 -16.90
N THR A 357 -27.85 13.35 -17.09
CA THR A 357 -26.99 13.91 -16.04
C THR A 357 -27.41 15.31 -15.66
N TYR A 358 -27.33 15.59 -14.36
CA TYR A 358 -27.57 16.92 -13.80
C TYR A 358 -26.45 17.27 -12.84
N SER A 359 -25.56 18.20 -13.25
CA SER A 359 -24.50 18.72 -12.38
C SER A 359 -24.95 19.99 -11.69
N TYR A 360 -24.37 20.26 -10.52
CA TYR A 360 -24.54 21.49 -9.76
C TYR A 360 -23.22 21.96 -9.15
N GLY A 361 -23.10 23.28 -8.93
CA GLY A 361 -21.89 23.86 -8.33
C GLY A 361 -21.73 23.42 -6.87
N ARG A 362 -20.51 23.08 -6.49
CA ARG A 362 -20.17 22.56 -5.12
C ARG A 362 -20.58 23.48 -3.97
N ALA A 363 -20.64 24.78 -4.19
CA ALA A 363 -20.89 25.74 -3.13
C ALA A 363 -22.38 25.85 -2.76
N HIS A 364 -23.29 25.41 -3.62
CA HIS A 364 -24.72 25.58 -3.40
C HIS A 364 -25.54 24.59 -4.19
N PHE A 365 -26.27 23.72 -3.47
CA PHE A 365 -27.28 22.84 -4.03
C PHE A 365 -28.67 23.45 -3.82
N ASP A 366 -29.33 23.86 -4.91
CA ASP A 366 -30.72 24.32 -4.87
C ASP A 366 -31.68 23.12 -4.99
N ALA A 367 -32.14 22.64 -3.85
CA ALA A 367 -33.00 21.46 -3.78
C ALA A 367 -34.35 21.69 -4.47
N SER A 368 -34.94 22.91 -4.37
CA SER A 368 -36.24 23.23 -4.93
C SER A 368 -36.20 23.28 -6.46
N ALA A 369 -35.23 24.03 -7.02
CA ALA A 369 -35.03 24.07 -8.46
C ALA A 369 -34.66 22.70 -9.03
N SER A 370 -33.83 21.94 -8.31
CA SER A 370 -33.42 20.59 -8.72
C SER A 370 -34.63 19.64 -8.71
N ALA A 371 -35.41 19.57 -7.65
CA ALA A 371 -36.59 18.71 -7.57
C ALA A 371 -37.61 19.03 -8.68
N ALA A 372 -37.88 20.33 -8.93
CA ALA A 372 -38.78 20.75 -10.00
C ALA A 372 -38.31 20.28 -11.39
N LYS A 373 -37.02 20.43 -11.69
CA LYS A 373 -36.43 20.02 -12.97
C LYS A 373 -36.43 18.50 -13.14
N LEU A 374 -35.99 17.77 -12.09
CA LEU A 374 -35.85 16.32 -12.13
C LEU A 374 -37.21 15.60 -12.16
N SER A 375 -38.24 16.13 -11.48
CA SER A 375 -39.59 15.58 -11.54
C SER A 375 -40.20 15.70 -12.95
N GLN A 376 -39.94 16.80 -13.68
CA GLN A 376 -40.39 16.98 -15.06
C GLN A 376 -39.72 16.01 -16.02
N ALA A 377 -38.49 15.56 -15.75
CA ALA A 377 -37.82 14.54 -16.55
C ALA A 377 -38.43 13.14 -16.40
N GLY A 378 -39.36 12.94 -15.45
CA GLY A 378 -40.10 11.69 -15.25
C GLY A 378 -39.23 10.51 -14.82
N ALA A 379 -38.02 10.75 -14.26
CA ALA A 379 -37.14 9.69 -13.85
C ALA A 379 -37.67 8.93 -12.64
N SER A 380 -37.63 7.61 -12.73
CA SER A 380 -37.98 6.69 -11.62
C SER A 380 -36.79 6.24 -10.80
N VAL A 381 -35.56 6.43 -11.32
CA VAL A 381 -34.30 6.05 -10.71
C VAL A 381 -33.35 7.26 -10.68
N VAL A 382 -32.86 7.62 -9.51
CA VAL A 382 -31.94 8.75 -9.31
C VAL A 382 -30.70 8.26 -8.56
N PHE A 383 -29.52 8.37 -9.19
CA PHE A 383 -28.24 8.24 -8.53
C PHE A 383 -27.81 9.62 -8.04
N PHE A 384 -27.70 9.78 -6.72
CA PHE A 384 -27.34 11.04 -6.10
C PHE A 384 -25.94 10.95 -5.51
N LEU A 385 -25.01 11.79 -5.98
CA LEU A 385 -23.60 11.76 -5.61
C LEU A 385 -23.18 12.95 -4.72
N GLY A 386 -24.14 13.68 -4.18
CA GLY A 386 -23.94 14.73 -3.20
C GLY A 386 -23.91 14.21 -1.76
N THR A 387 -24.00 15.11 -0.81
CA THR A 387 -24.04 14.79 0.64
C THR A 387 -25.41 14.26 1.07
N GLY A 388 -25.47 13.62 2.25
CA GLY A 388 -26.71 13.17 2.85
C GLY A 388 -27.69 14.32 3.15
N GLU A 389 -27.18 15.47 3.58
CA GLU A 389 -27.98 16.69 3.80
C GLU A 389 -28.62 17.19 2.50
N GLU A 390 -27.84 17.22 1.41
CA GLU A 390 -28.36 17.60 0.09
C GLU A 390 -29.40 16.59 -0.44
N ALA A 391 -29.15 15.30 -0.22
CA ALA A 391 -30.10 14.23 -0.57
C ALA A 391 -31.40 14.37 0.22
N LEU A 392 -31.32 14.65 1.52
CA LEU A 392 -32.49 14.91 2.38
C LEU A 392 -33.26 16.14 1.90
N ALA A 393 -32.57 17.23 1.58
CA ALA A 393 -33.20 18.45 1.04
C ALA A 393 -33.93 18.15 -0.29
N LEU A 394 -33.30 17.38 -1.19
CA LEU A 394 -33.93 16.94 -2.44
C LEU A 394 -35.20 16.12 -2.19
N MET A 395 -35.14 15.15 -1.26
CA MET A 395 -36.29 14.29 -0.95
C MET A 395 -37.46 15.07 -0.37
N ARG A 396 -37.21 16.07 0.49
CA ARG A 396 -38.27 16.93 1.05
C ARG A 396 -38.98 17.76 -0.04
N GLU A 397 -38.24 18.33 -0.98
CA GLU A 397 -38.83 19.07 -2.09
C GLU A 397 -39.55 18.14 -3.07
N ALA A 398 -38.99 16.96 -3.36
CA ALA A 398 -39.60 15.94 -4.20
C ALA A 398 -40.95 15.45 -3.61
N ASP A 399 -41.04 15.25 -2.32
CA ASP A 399 -42.28 14.88 -1.61
C ASP A 399 -43.38 15.95 -1.77
N ARG A 400 -43.02 17.24 -1.67
CA ARG A 400 -43.95 18.36 -1.94
C ARG A 400 -44.51 18.32 -3.36
N LEU A 401 -43.70 17.89 -4.31
CA LEU A 401 -44.11 17.72 -5.72
C LEU A 401 -44.82 16.39 -5.97
N ARG A 402 -45.05 15.55 -4.98
CA ARG A 402 -45.58 14.18 -5.06
C ARG A 402 -44.78 13.29 -6.02
N TRP A 403 -43.48 13.53 -6.10
CA TRP A 403 -42.51 12.75 -6.86
C TRP A 403 -41.58 12.04 -5.88
N SER A 404 -41.57 10.73 -5.89
CA SER A 404 -40.74 9.92 -4.97
C SER A 404 -40.06 8.78 -5.73
N PRO A 405 -38.98 9.08 -6.48
CA PRO A 405 -38.22 8.09 -7.23
C PRO A 405 -37.44 7.17 -6.26
N GLN A 406 -36.89 6.07 -6.79
CA GLN A 406 -35.86 5.32 -6.11
C GLN A 406 -34.56 6.13 -6.09
N LEU A 407 -33.99 6.32 -4.93
CA LEU A 407 -32.77 7.10 -4.71
C LEU A 407 -31.61 6.17 -4.33
N TYR A 408 -30.52 6.26 -5.08
CA TYR A 408 -29.32 5.45 -4.92
C TYR A 408 -28.14 6.34 -4.56
N LEU A 409 -27.47 6.04 -3.44
CA LEU A 409 -26.29 6.77 -2.96
C LEU A 409 -25.21 5.80 -2.47
N PRO A 410 -23.93 6.14 -2.68
CA PRO A 410 -22.87 5.50 -1.91
C PRO A 410 -23.07 5.77 -0.40
N GLY A 411 -23.00 4.73 0.43
CA GLY A 411 -23.28 4.83 1.85
C GLY A 411 -22.37 5.79 2.61
N ALA A 412 -21.13 5.97 2.13
CA ALA A 412 -20.18 6.92 2.69
C ALA A 412 -20.63 8.39 2.55
N ALA A 413 -21.56 8.70 1.63
CA ALA A 413 -22.13 10.02 1.45
C ALA A 413 -23.33 10.29 2.39
N ALA A 414 -23.93 9.25 2.94
CA ALA A 414 -25.11 9.35 3.79
C ALA A 414 -24.71 9.38 5.27
N GLY A 415 -25.17 10.41 5.99
CA GLY A 415 -25.10 10.49 7.44
C GLY A 415 -26.40 10.04 8.12
N ASN A 416 -26.52 10.27 9.41
CA ASN A 416 -27.73 9.92 10.19
C ASN A 416 -28.97 10.73 9.78
N GLU A 417 -28.80 11.87 9.14
CA GLU A 417 -29.86 12.73 8.60
C GLU A 417 -30.76 12.01 7.58
N ILE A 418 -30.25 10.96 6.93
CA ILE A 418 -31.02 10.20 5.95
C ILE A 418 -32.27 9.54 6.56
N PHE A 419 -32.26 9.27 7.86
CA PHE A 419 -33.42 8.74 8.60
C PHE A 419 -34.56 9.75 8.80
N ASP A 420 -34.32 11.04 8.51
CA ASP A 420 -35.32 12.12 8.58
C ASP A 420 -36.02 12.36 7.21
N ALA A 421 -35.83 11.45 6.27
CA ALA A 421 -36.48 11.49 4.95
C ALA A 421 -38.00 11.37 5.08
N PRO A 422 -38.77 11.96 4.14
CA PRO A 422 -40.23 11.81 4.10
C PRO A 422 -40.64 10.34 3.95
N GLN A 423 -41.78 9.96 4.55
CA GLN A 423 -42.30 8.58 4.52
C GLN A 423 -42.56 8.04 3.10
N SER A 424 -42.81 8.93 2.12
CA SER A 424 -42.93 8.56 0.71
C SER A 424 -41.67 7.92 0.12
N PHE A 425 -40.51 8.08 0.80
CA PHE A 425 -39.23 7.49 0.45
C PHE A 425 -38.89 6.22 1.26
N SER A 426 -39.77 5.78 2.17
CA SER A 426 -39.53 4.53 2.91
C SER A 426 -39.33 3.38 1.92
N ARG A 427 -38.22 2.62 2.11
CA ARG A 427 -37.78 1.52 1.21
C ARG A 427 -37.52 1.92 -0.24
N LYS A 428 -37.33 3.21 -0.53
CA LYS A 428 -36.92 3.73 -1.84
C LYS A 428 -35.51 4.35 -1.83
N ILE A 429 -34.87 4.40 -0.67
CA ILE A 429 -33.49 4.85 -0.52
C ILE A 429 -32.60 3.62 -0.46
N PHE A 430 -31.61 3.53 -1.33
CA PHE A 430 -30.67 2.42 -1.42
C PHE A 430 -29.24 2.94 -1.26
N LEU A 431 -28.54 2.36 -0.29
CA LEU A 431 -27.17 2.74 0.03
C LEU A 431 -26.23 1.56 -0.19
N SER A 432 -25.06 1.82 -0.77
CA SER A 432 -24.01 0.82 -0.92
C SER A 432 -22.97 0.91 0.18
N PHE A 433 -22.56 -0.23 0.72
CA PHE A 433 -21.48 -0.33 1.69
C PHE A 433 -20.48 -1.42 1.29
N PRO A 434 -19.16 -1.16 1.37
CA PRO A 434 -18.14 -2.13 0.97
C PRO A 434 -17.96 -3.27 2.00
N THR A 435 -18.63 -3.21 3.14
CA THR A 435 -18.60 -4.22 4.20
C THR A 435 -19.91 -4.18 4.99
N SER A 436 -20.21 -5.29 5.66
CA SER A 436 -21.41 -5.49 6.47
C SER A 436 -21.03 -6.18 7.79
N PRO A 437 -21.80 -6.02 8.86
CA PRO A 437 -21.64 -6.85 10.06
C PRO A 437 -21.69 -8.36 9.78
N ALA A 438 -22.35 -8.79 8.70
CA ALA A 438 -22.41 -10.21 8.30
C ALA A 438 -21.07 -10.77 7.80
N ASP A 439 -20.09 -9.93 7.45
CA ASP A 439 -18.72 -10.35 7.09
C ASP A 439 -17.93 -10.83 8.31
N GLN A 440 -18.37 -10.44 9.52
CA GLN A 440 -17.62 -10.76 10.73
C GLN A 440 -17.85 -12.21 11.13
N THR A 441 -16.74 -12.95 11.19
CA THR A 441 -16.77 -14.29 11.78
C THR A 441 -16.76 -14.21 13.30
N ALA A 442 -17.28 -15.23 13.98
CA ALA A 442 -17.26 -15.28 15.46
C ALA A 442 -15.82 -15.20 16.00
N GLU A 443 -14.85 -15.82 15.30
CA GLU A 443 -13.44 -15.82 15.64
C GLU A 443 -12.83 -14.42 15.44
N GLY A 444 -12.98 -13.81 14.27
CA GLY A 444 -12.40 -12.49 13.98
C GLY A 444 -12.98 -11.39 14.86
N ALA A 445 -14.30 -11.41 15.09
CA ALA A 445 -14.94 -10.48 16.04
C ALA A 445 -14.48 -10.73 17.49
N GLY A 446 -14.23 -12.00 17.87
CA GLY A 446 -13.66 -12.36 19.17
C GLY A 446 -12.24 -11.84 19.34
N GLU A 447 -11.38 -12.05 18.34
CA GLU A 447 -10.00 -11.55 18.29
C GLU A 447 -9.95 -10.02 18.47
N PHE A 448 -10.74 -9.30 17.67
CA PHE A 448 -10.77 -7.83 17.75
C PHE A 448 -11.28 -7.34 19.12
N ARG A 449 -12.35 -7.94 19.66
CA ARG A 449 -12.86 -7.57 21.00
C ARG A 449 -11.83 -7.84 22.10
N ALA A 450 -11.12 -8.95 22.03
CA ALA A 450 -10.06 -9.28 22.99
C ALA A 450 -8.91 -8.26 22.93
N LEU A 451 -8.48 -7.89 21.69
CA LEU A 451 -7.50 -6.85 21.47
C LEU A 451 -7.97 -5.50 22.01
N ALA A 452 -9.21 -5.11 21.72
CA ALA A 452 -9.78 -3.85 22.16
C ALA A 452 -9.87 -3.76 23.70
N ALA A 453 -10.27 -4.84 24.35
CA ALA A 453 -10.32 -4.91 25.81
C ALA A 453 -8.93 -4.88 26.45
N LYS A 454 -7.96 -5.61 25.89
CA LYS A 454 -6.59 -5.69 26.41
C LYS A 454 -5.86 -4.35 26.32
N HIS A 455 -6.02 -3.62 25.22
CA HIS A 455 -5.29 -2.38 24.93
C HIS A 455 -6.11 -1.11 25.14
N GLY A 456 -7.37 -1.21 25.58
CA GLY A 456 -8.22 -0.05 25.84
C GLY A 456 -8.53 0.76 24.59
N LEU A 457 -8.84 0.10 23.45
CA LEU A 457 -9.13 0.80 22.21
C LEU A 457 -10.36 1.72 22.36
N PRO A 458 -10.37 2.89 21.69
CA PRO A 458 -11.50 3.81 21.77
C PRO A 458 -12.76 3.19 21.16
N ALA A 459 -13.93 3.46 21.75
CA ALA A 459 -15.21 2.92 21.26
C ALA A 459 -15.73 3.61 19.98
N HIS A 460 -15.14 4.74 19.58
CA HIS A 460 -15.52 5.50 18.39
C HIS A 460 -14.70 5.10 17.17
N HIS A 461 -15.17 5.46 15.97
CA HIS A 461 -14.56 5.14 14.68
C HIS A 461 -14.32 3.63 14.46
N LEU A 462 -15.26 2.80 14.90
CA LEU A 462 -15.14 1.34 14.82
C LEU A 462 -14.87 0.85 13.40
N ALA A 463 -15.58 1.37 12.40
CA ALA A 463 -15.37 0.98 10.99
C ALA A 463 -13.93 1.24 10.53
N THR A 464 -13.34 2.39 10.92
CA THR A 464 -11.94 2.72 10.63
C THR A 464 -10.98 1.76 11.33
N GLN A 465 -11.25 1.43 12.60
CA GLN A 465 -10.42 0.47 13.34
C GLN A 465 -10.46 -0.92 12.70
N LEU A 466 -11.65 -1.41 12.32
CA LEU A 466 -11.80 -2.72 11.68
C LEU A 466 -11.08 -2.77 10.33
N SER A 467 -11.15 -1.67 9.55
CA SER A 467 -10.44 -1.57 8.27
C SER A 467 -8.92 -1.55 8.46
N ALA A 468 -8.40 -0.74 9.38
CA ALA A 468 -6.96 -0.67 9.66
C ALA A 468 -6.42 -1.98 10.23
N PHE A 469 -7.17 -2.62 11.15
CA PHE A 469 -6.83 -3.93 11.69
C PHE A 469 -6.79 -5.01 10.59
N SER A 470 -7.78 -5.04 9.70
CA SER A 470 -7.80 -5.98 8.57
C SER A 470 -6.66 -5.76 7.60
N ALA A 471 -6.31 -4.50 7.32
CA ALA A 471 -5.14 -4.15 6.50
C ALA A 471 -3.84 -4.66 7.12
N ALA A 472 -3.66 -4.49 8.43
CA ALA A 472 -2.51 -5.00 9.16
C ALA A 472 -2.44 -6.53 9.15
N LYS A 473 -3.59 -7.21 9.29
CA LYS A 473 -3.66 -8.69 9.17
C LYS A 473 -3.22 -9.16 7.79
N ILE A 474 -3.66 -8.49 6.72
CA ILE A 474 -3.27 -8.84 5.35
C ILE A 474 -1.76 -8.65 5.16
N LEU A 475 -1.19 -7.53 5.65
CA LEU A 475 0.25 -7.32 5.61
C LEU A 475 1.01 -8.43 6.35
N VAL A 476 0.61 -8.76 7.58
CA VAL A 476 1.24 -9.81 8.39
C VAL A 476 1.16 -11.17 7.71
N GLU A 477 0.02 -11.50 7.12
CA GLU A 477 -0.13 -12.74 6.34
C GLU A 477 0.79 -12.74 5.11
N GLY A 478 0.86 -11.64 4.38
CA GLY A 478 1.80 -11.47 3.26
C GLY A 478 3.25 -11.66 3.69
N LEU A 479 3.68 -11.05 4.80
CA LEU A 479 5.01 -11.21 5.35
C LEU A 479 5.31 -12.65 5.80
N LYS A 480 4.35 -13.33 6.42
CA LYS A 480 4.48 -14.75 6.80
C LYS A 480 4.67 -15.65 5.58
N ARG A 481 3.88 -15.45 4.55
CA ARG A 481 3.98 -16.25 3.30
C ARG A 481 5.23 -15.93 2.49
N ALA A 482 5.70 -14.67 2.49
CA ALA A 482 6.94 -14.27 1.83
C ALA A 482 8.18 -14.96 2.41
N GLY A 483 8.08 -15.45 3.66
CA GLY A 483 9.11 -16.24 4.29
C GLY A 483 10.22 -15.42 4.95
N ARG A 484 11.26 -16.11 5.44
CA ARG A 484 12.35 -15.48 6.19
C ARG A 484 13.15 -14.48 5.32
N GLU A 485 13.38 -14.83 4.08
CA GLU A 485 14.11 -13.97 3.12
C GLU A 485 13.13 -13.04 2.40
N VAL A 486 12.41 -12.23 3.19
CA VAL A 486 11.43 -11.27 2.70
C VAL A 486 12.10 -10.15 1.90
N SER A 487 11.48 -9.80 0.77
CA SER A 487 11.75 -8.58 0.02
C SER A 487 10.42 -7.92 -0.37
N ARG A 488 10.45 -6.66 -0.78
CA ARG A 488 9.25 -5.96 -1.27
C ARG A 488 8.61 -6.72 -2.45
N GLU A 489 9.42 -7.24 -3.35
CA GLU A 489 8.94 -8.03 -4.48
C GLU A 489 8.27 -9.32 -4.04
N LYS A 490 8.92 -10.11 -3.15
CA LYS A 490 8.30 -11.33 -2.59
C LYS A 490 7.00 -11.02 -1.84
N LEU A 491 6.93 -9.88 -1.13
CA LEU A 491 5.70 -9.45 -0.49
C LEU A 491 4.61 -9.16 -1.52
N ILE A 492 4.92 -8.43 -2.60
CA ILE A 492 3.99 -8.13 -3.69
C ILE A 492 3.50 -9.43 -4.36
N GLU A 493 4.42 -10.33 -4.76
CA GLU A 493 4.08 -11.63 -5.35
C GLU A 493 3.17 -12.46 -4.42
N THR A 494 3.46 -12.44 -3.13
CA THR A 494 2.64 -13.16 -2.13
C THR A 494 1.26 -12.55 -1.99
N LEU A 495 1.16 -11.22 -1.97
CA LEU A 495 -0.13 -10.52 -1.92
C LEU A 495 -0.93 -10.78 -3.20
N GLU A 496 -0.30 -10.76 -4.37
CA GLU A 496 -0.93 -11.13 -5.65
C GLU A 496 -1.45 -12.58 -5.68
N GLY A 497 -0.86 -13.46 -4.87
CA GLY A 497 -1.28 -14.85 -4.71
C GLY A 497 -2.39 -15.07 -3.67
N LEU A 498 -2.85 -14.02 -2.97
CA LEU A 498 -3.95 -14.15 -2.01
C LEU A 498 -5.29 -14.33 -2.73
N SER A 499 -5.92 -15.48 -2.53
CA SER A 499 -7.25 -15.79 -3.07
C SER A 499 -8.19 -16.18 -1.94
N GLY A 500 -9.31 -15.48 -1.81
CA GLY A 500 -10.33 -15.77 -0.81
C GLY A 500 -9.83 -15.66 0.65
N TYR A 501 -8.85 -14.80 0.91
CA TYR A 501 -8.32 -14.66 2.26
C TYR A 501 -9.31 -13.97 3.19
N VAL A 502 -9.65 -14.65 4.28
CA VAL A 502 -10.63 -14.20 5.28
C VAL A 502 -9.93 -13.48 6.42
N THR A 503 -10.12 -12.17 6.54
CA THR A 503 -9.61 -11.39 7.68
C THR A 503 -10.39 -11.66 8.97
N GLY A 504 -11.63 -12.13 8.82
CA GLY A 504 -12.58 -12.35 9.91
C GLY A 504 -13.44 -11.15 10.28
N LEU A 505 -13.20 -9.98 9.65
CA LEU A 505 -13.92 -8.73 9.95
C LEU A 505 -14.47 -8.02 8.71
N THR A 506 -14.04 -8.43 7.53
CA THR A 506 -14.36 -7.83 6.24
C THR A 506 -14.67 -8.92 5.23
N PRO A 507 -15.25 -8.61 4.07
CA PRO A 507 -15.36 -9.57 2.99
C PRO A 507 -14.01 -10.24 2.70
N ALA A 508 -14.03 -11.47 2.23
CA ALA A 508 -12.81 -12.17 1.82
C ALA A 508 -12.11 -11.40 0.68
N VAL A 509 -10.79 -11.30 0.76
CA VAL A 509 -10.00 -10.56 -0.21
C VAL A 509 -9.31 -11.49 -1.20
N THR A 510 -9.31 -11.07 -2.47
CA THR A 510 -8.57 -11.71 -3.55
C THR A 510 -7.79 -10.65 -4.31
N TYR A 511 -6.46 -10.82 -4.43
CA TYR A 511 -5.62 -9.99 -5.26
C TYR A 511 -5.04 -10.78 -6.44
N GLY A 512 -4.45 -10.09 -7.38
CA GLY A 512 -3.77 -10.69 -8.53
C GLY A 512 -2.95 -9.65 -9.28
N PRO A 513 -2.15 -10.05 -10.28
CA PRO A 513 -1.35 -9.12 -11.08
C PRO A 513 -2.19 -7.99 -11.71
N ASN A 514 -3.44 -8.30 -12.08
CA ASN A 514 -4.39 -7.35 -12.68
C ASN A 514 -5.54 -6.96 -11.75
N ARG A 515 -5.45 -7.28 -10.46
CA ARG A 515 -6.49 -7.02 -9.46
C ARG A 515 -5.88 -6.44 -8.19
N ARG A 516 -6.16 -5.16 -7.93
CA ARG A 516 -5.63 -4.42 -6.77
C ARG A 516 -6.68 -4.09 -5.70
N ILE A 517 -7.94 -4.36 -5.96
CA ILE A 517 -9.02 -4.25 -4.97
C ILE A 517 -9.36 -5.66 -4.49
N GLY A 518 -9.19 -5.90 -3.19
CA GLY A 518 -9.39 -7.22 -2.58
C GLY A 518 -10.85 -7.67 -2.61
N ALA A 519 -11.76 -6.84 -2.17
CA ALA A 519 -13.20 -7.08 -2.19
C ALA A 519 -13.87 -6.15 -3.22
N MET A 520 -14.18 -6.67 -4.41
CA MET A 520 -14.81 -5.91 -5.50
C MET A 520 -16.33 -6.10 -5.48
N GLY A 521 -17.04 -5.06 -5.05
CA GLY A 521 -18.49 -5.07 -4.94
C GLY A 521 -18.98 -4.30 -3.72
N ALA A 522 -20.25 -4.42 -3.42
CA ALA A 522 -20.86 -3.82 -2.24
C ALA A 522 -22.11 -4.60 -1.77
N TYR A 523 -22.48 -4.40 -0.52
CA TYR A 523 -23.81 -4.68 -0.01
C TYR A 523 -24.72 -3.50 -0.32
N VAL A 524 -25.97 -3.78 -0.65
CA VAL A 524 -27.00 -2.75 -0.77
C VAL A 524 -27.98 -2.88 0.39
N VAL A 525 -28.22 -1.78 1.06
CA VAL A 525 -29.23 -1.68 2.12
C VAL A 525 -30.30 -0.68 1.71
N THR A 526 -31.51 -0.85 2.22
CA THR A 526 -32.58 0.15 2.20
C THR A 526 -32.83 0.67 3.60
N ILE A 527 -33.73 1.63 3.75
CA ILE A 527 -34.04 2.28 5.02
C ILE A 527 -35.49 2.00 5.40
N ASP A 528 -35.69 1.46 6.60
CA ASP A 528 -36.97 1.49 7.30
C ASP A 528 -37.05 2.78 8.13
N LEU A 529 -37.80 3.77 7.61
CA LEU A 529 -37.89 5.09 8.24
C LEU A 529 -38.70 5.08 9.55
N GLU A 530 -39.63 4.13 9.75
CA GLU A 530 -40.39 4.02 10.99
C GLU A 530 -39.51 3.53 12.13
N LYS A 531 -38.65 2.52 11.83
CA LYS A 531 -37.73 1.94 12.82
C LYS A 531 -36.40 2.67 12.90
N ARG A 532 -36.12 3.56 11.94
CA ARG A 532 -34.84 4.27 11.79
C ARG A 532 -33.64 3.28 11.73
N GLU A 533 -33.79 2.26 10.92
CA GLU A 533 -32.75 1.22 10.76
C GLU A 533 -32.44 0.91 9.29
N PHE A 534 -31.22 0.46 9.06
CA PHE A 534 -30.85 -0.09 7.75
C PHE A 534 -31.36 -1.53 7.64
N VAL A 535 -31.96 -1.85 6.51
CA VAL A 535 -32.47 -3.18 6.17
C VAL A 535 -31.68 -3.73 4.98
N PRO A 536 -31.12 -4.92 5.04
CA PRO A 536 -30.48 -5.54 3.89
C PRO A 536 -31.42 -5.60 2.69
N ALA A 537 -31.01 -5.06 1.55
CA ALA A 537 -31.74 -5.12 0.29
C ALA A 537 -31.14 -6.16 -0.67
N SER A 538 -29.85 -6.49 -0.53
CA SER A 538 -29.20 -7.56 -1.31
C SER A 538 -28.21 -8.34 -0.46
N SER A 539 -27.81 -9.50 -0.94
CA SER A 539 -26.52 -10.11 -0.65
C SER A 539 -25.40 -9.31 -1.30
N TRP A 540 -24.15 -9.80 -1.23
CA TRP A 540 -23.01 -9.18 -1.93
C TRP A 540 -23.28 -9.03 -3.42
N VAL A 541 -23.18 -7.81 -3.92
CA VAL A 541 -23.28 -7.47 -5.37
C VAL A 541 -21.86 -7.33 -5.91
N ASN A 542 -21.43 -8.30 -6.68
CA ASN A 542 -20.11 -8.31 -7.30
C ASN A 542 -20.04 -7.33 -8.48
N THR A 543 -18.86 -6.72 -8.70
CA THR A 543 -18.56 -5.79 -9.80
C THR A 543 -17.34 -6.23 -10.63
N ASP A 544 -16.84 -7.45 -10.40
CA ASP A 544 -15.75 -8.06 -11.20
C ASP A 544 -16.14 -8.20 -12.67
#